data_c7be744ea1ea96c08852d72849750f00
#
_entry.id   c7be744ea1ea96c08852d72849750f00
#
_cell.length_a   1.000
_cell.length_b   1.000
_cell.length_c   1.000
_cell.angle_alpha   90.00
_cell.angle_beta   90.00
_cell.angle_gamma   90.00
#
_symmetry.space_group_name_H-M   'P 1'
#
loop_
_entity.id
_entity.type
_entity.pdbx_description
1 polymer ?
#
loop_
_entity_poly.entity_id
_entity_poly.type
_entity_poly.pdbx_seq_one_letter_code
_entity_poly.pdbx_strand_id
1 'polypeptide(L)'
;RRQRQMCIRDRLIGEISDIYVNSFQKMLSDENYTPDELSAIAYGYTQLLQESSDVLEEMKSVVNINGLSMSDKERMDVIDRTYNAIRNYRDLVSYYTRKNISVSYLRAKKKKDTDRVMALYGSADERYW
;
A
#
# COMPACT_ATOMS: atom_id res chain seq x y z
N ARG A 1 -12.19 10.59 20.74
CA ARG A 1 -11.04 9.68 20.66
C ARG A 1 -11.30 8.52 19.68
N ARG A 2 -12.46 7.88 19.78
CA ARG A 2 -12.85 6.79 18.90
C ARG A 2 -12.93 7.23 17.43
N GLN A 3 -13.55 8.37 17.21
CA GLN A 3 -13.71 8.96 15.89
C GLN A 3 -12.36 9.33 15.28
N ARG A 4 -11.46 9.84 16.10
CA ARG A 4 -10.11 10.18 15.68
C ARG A 4 -9.30 8.96 15.23
N GLN A 5 -9.44 7.84 15.96
CA GLN A 5 -8.75 6.60 15.62
C GLN A 5 -9.28 6.01 14.30
N MET A 6 -10.58 6.10 14.07
CA MET A 6 -11.15 5.66 12.80
C MET A 6 -10.67 6.52 11.63
N CYS A 7 -10.54 7.84 11.84
CA CYS A 7 -9.97 8.72 10.82
C CYS A 7 -8.52 8.35 10.48
N ILE A 8 -7.73 7.95 11.48
CA ILE A 8 -6.35 7.52 11.26
C ILE A 8 -6.30 6.27 10.41
N ARG A 9 -7.20 5.32 10.61
CA ARG A 9 -7.27 4.08 9.82
C ARG A 9 -7.70 4.34 8.41
N ASP A 10 -8.70 5.18 8.20
CA ASP A 10 -9.13 5.59 6.87
C ASP A 10 -8.00 6.30 6.14
N ARG A 11 -7.22 7.10 6.87
CA ARG A 11 -6.05 7.78 6.33
C ARG A 11 -4.98 6.78 5.89
N LEU A 12 -4.75 5.70 6.66
CA LEU A 12 -3.79 4.67 6.26
C LEU A 12 -4.21 3.95 4.99
N ILE A 13 -5.49 3.66 4.82
CA ILE A 13 -6.00 3.07 3.59
C ILE A 13 -5.86 4.06 2.44
N GLY A 14 -6.10 5.33 2.68
CA GLY A 14 -5.86 6.39 1.70
C GLY A 14 -4.40 6.45 1.29
N GLU A 15 -3.47 6.31 2.24
CA GLU A 15 -2.04 6.26 1.94
C GLU A 15 -1.68 5.06 1.07
N ILE A 16 -2.26 3.90 1.34
CA ILE A 16 -2.04 2.70 0.52
C ILE A 16 -2.52 2.95 -0.90
N SER A 17 -3.70 3.53 -1.05
CA SER A 17 -4.26 3.86 -2.36
C SER A 17 -3.37 4.88 -3.10
N ASP A 18 -2.89 5.89 -2.39
CA ASP A 18 -2.02 6.93 -2.97
C ASP A 18 -0.70 6.32 -3.46
N ILE A 19 -0.10 5.42 -2.69
CA ILE A 19 1.13 4.74 -3.10
C ILE A 19 0.88 3.98 -4.40
N TYR A 20 -0.23 3.25 -4.48
CA TYR A 20 -0.58 2.50 -5.68
C TYR A 20 -0.75 3.44 -6.87
N VAL A 21 -1.61 4.46 -6.74
CA VAL A 21 -1.92 5.34 -7.87
C VAL A 21 -0.67 6.07 -8.35
N ASN A 22 0.07 6.68 -7.44
CA ASN A 22 1.23 7.48 -7.81
C ASN A 22 2.35 6.62 -8.39
N SER A 23 2.62 5.47 -7.80
CA SER A 23 3.71 4.60 -8.25
C SER A 23 3.35 3.92 -9.56
N PHE A 24 2.12 3.44 -9.69
CA PHE A 24 1.70 2.72 -10.89
C PHE A 24 1.63 3.63 -12.11
N GLN A 25 1.23 4.89 -11.94
CA GLN A 25 1.25 5.85 -13.05
C GLN A 25 2.66 6.02 -13.61
N LYS A 26 3.65 6.07 -12.73
CA LYS A 26 5.05 6.15 -13.15
C LYS A 26 5.48 4.88 -13.87
N MET A 27 5.05 3.71 -13.38
CA MET A 27 5.38 2.43 -14.02
C MET A 27 4.76 2.31 -15.41
N LEU A 28 3.56 2.86 -15.62
CA LEU A 28 2.92 2.87 -16.94
C LEU A 28 3.74 3.63 -17.97
N SER A 29 4.50 4.64 -17.53
CA SER A 29 5.38 5.41 -18.41
C SER A 29 6.77 4.78 -18.57
N ASP A 30 7.04 3.71 -17.85
CA ASP A 30 8.36 3.07 -17.82
C ASP A 30 8.45 2.00 -18.89
N GLU A 31 9.39 2.17 -19.80
CA GLU A 31 9.60 1.24 -20.92
C GLU A 31 10.21 -0.09 -20.49
N ASN A 32 10.69 -0.19 -19.25
CA ASN A 32 11.34 -1.40 -18.76
C ASN A 32 10.34 -2.49 -18.35
N TYR A 33 9.04 -2.20 -18.37
CA TYR A 33 7.99 -3.17 -18.08
C TYR A 33 7.23 -3.53 -19.35
N THR A 34 6.89 -4.81 -19.48
CA THR A 34 5.98 -5.26 -20.55
C THR A 34 4.53 -5.04 -20.07
N PRO A 35 3.55 -4.98 -21.01
CA PRO A 35 2.14 -4.89 -20.61
C PRO A 35 1.69 -6.02 -19.68
N ASP A 36 2.17 -7.23 -19.89
CA ASP A 36 1.84 -8.36 -19.03
C ASP A 36 2.38 -8.17 -17.62
N GLU A 37 3.58 -7.63 -17.49
CA GLU A 37 4.18 -7.33 -16.20
C GLU A 37 3.40 -6.23 -15.48
N LEU A 38 2.98 -5.19 -16.20
CA LEU A 38 2.16 -4.12 -15.63
C LEU A 38 0.83 -4.64 -15.12
N SER A 39 0.19 -5.55 -15.86
CA SER A 39 -1.05 -6.18 -15.42
C SER A 39 -0.85 -6.98 -14.14
N ALA A 40 0.24 -7.73 -14.05
CA ALA A 40 0.56 -8.51 -12.85
C ALA A 40 0.83 -7.59 -11.65
N ILE A 41 1.54 -6.49 -11.87
CA ILE A 41 1.84 -5.52 -10.81
C ILE A 41 0.55 -4.87 -10.31
N ALA A 42 -0.34 -4.49 -11.23
CA ALA A 42 -1.63 -3.90 -10.87
C ALA A 42 -2.48 -4.88 -10.06
N TYR A 43 -2.48 -6.14 -10.45
CA TYR A 43 -3.21 -7.17 -9.72
C TYR A 43 -2.71 -7.30 -8.29
N GLY A 44 -1.39 -7.30 -8.09
CA GLY A 44 -0.80 -7.37 -6.75
C GLY A 44 -1.20 -6.19 -5.87
N TYR A 45 -1.16 -4.98 -6.41
CA TYR A 45 -1.61 -3.78 -5.69
C TYR A 45 -3.08 -3.87 -5.31
N THR A 46 -3.92 -4.27 -6.27
CA THR A 46 -5.36 -4.37 -6.06
C THR A 46 -5.67 -5.36 -4.95
N GLN A 47 -4.95 -6.47 -4.93
CA GLN A 47 -5.15 -7.50 -3.92
C GLN A 47 -4.78 -7.00 -2.52
N LEU A 48 -3.64 -6.32 -2.38
CA LEU A 48 -3.23 -5.75 -1.10
C LEU A 48 -4.21 -4.68 -0.62
N LEU A 49 -4.67 -3.84 -1.52
CA LEU A 49 -5.65 -2.80 -1.18
C LEU A 49 -6.98 -3.43 -0.75
N GLN A 50 -7.44 -4.44 -1.47
CA GLN A 50 -8.69 -5.13 -1.14
C GLN A 50 -8.60 -5.80 0.23
N GLU A 51 -7.50 -6.48 0.52
CA GLU A 51 -7.31 -7.13 1.82
C GLU A 51 -7.29 -6.12 2.97
N SER A 52 -6.64 -4.97 2.78
CA SER A 52 -6.61 -3.94 3.83
C SER A 52 -8.00 -3.35 4.06
N SER A 53 -8.79 -3.15 3.00
CA SER A 53 -10.16 -2.68 3.11
C SER A 53 -11.06 -3.70 3.80
N ASP A 54 -10.88 -4.98 3.51
CA ASP A 54 -11.63 -6.06 4.13
C ASP A 54 -11.38 -6.12 5.64
N VAL A 55 -10.13 -5.92 6.06
CA VAL A 55 -9.78 -5.87 7.48
C VAL A 55 -10.53 -4.74 8.18
N LEU A 56 -10.59 -3.57 7.55
CA LEU A 56 -11.30 -2.42 8.10
C LEU A 56 -12.80 -2.69 8.22
N GLU A 57 -13.40 -3.26 7.17
CA GLU A 57 -14.83 -3.57 7.16
C GLU A 57 -15.18 -4.62 8.20
N GLU A 58 -14.32 -5.62 8.36
CA GLU A 58 -14.51 -6.64 9.38
C GLU A 58 -14.53 -6.03 10.79
N MET A 59 -13.61 -5.11 11.06
CA MET A 59 -13.56 -4.41 12.34
C MET A 59 -14.84 -3.60 12.58
N LYS A 60 -15.27 -2.85 11.56
CA LYS A 60 -16.51 -2.06 11.68
C LYS A 60 -17.70 -2.95 11.96
N SER A 61 -17.79 -4.10 11.30
CA SER A 61 -18.85 -5.07 11.48
C SER A 61 -18.86 -5.62 12.92
N VAL A 62 -17.70 -6.02 13.43
CA VAL A 62 -17.58 -6.55 14.78
C VAL A 62 -18.01 -5.51 15.82
N VAL A 63 -17.54 -4.29 15.69
CA VAL A 63 -17.86 -3.20 16.62
C VAL A 63 -19.35 -2.85 16.57
N ASN A 64 -19.93 -2.85 15.37
CA ASN A 64 -21.36 -2.51 15.22
C ASN A 64 -22.29 -3.61 15.76
N ILE A 65 -21.95 -4.88 15.50
CA ILE A 65 -22.79 -6.00 15.93
C ILE A 65 -22.69 -6.21 17.44
N ASN A 66 -21.49 -6.14 17.99
CA ASN A 66 -21.21 -6.48 19.38
C ASN A 66 -21.01 -5.26 20.28
N GLY A 67 -21.26 -4.06 19.76
CA GLY A 67 -20.91 -2.81 20.43
C GLY A 67 -21.50 -2.64 21.81
N LEU A 68 -22.75 -3.10 22.00
CA LEU A 68 -23.43 -2.96 23.29
C LEU A 68 -22.96 -3.97 24.34
N SER A 69 -22.46 -5.11 23.90
CA SER A 69 -21.98 -6.17 24.79
C SER A 69 -20.48 -6.14 25.03
N MET A 70 -19.74 -5.32 24.26
CA MET A 70 -18.29 -5.19 24.41
C MET A 70 -17.94 -4.15 25.46
N SER A 71 -16.95 -4.47 26.30
CA SER A 71 -16.38 -3.46 27.18
C SER A 71 -15.55 -2.47 26.35
N ASP A 72 -15.23 -1.32 26.95
CA ASP A 72 -14.39 -0.33 26.28
C ASP A 72 -13.01 -0.91 25.97
N LYS A 73 -12.48 -1.73 26.87
CA LYS A 73 -11.19 -2.38 26.64
C LYS A 73 -11.23 -3.33 25.46
N GLU A 74 -12.27 -4.16 25.37
CA GLU A 74 -12.44 -5.10 24.25
C GLU A 74 -12.54 -4.36 22.92
N ARG A 75 -13.30 -3.26 22.91
CA ARG A 75 -13.45 -2.44 21.72
C ARG A 75 -12.12 -1.83 21.29
N MET A 76 -11.38 -1.30 22.25
CA MET A 76 -10.06 -0.70 21.95
C MET A 76 -9.07 -1.75 21.47
N ASP A 77 -9.10 -2.96 22.01
CA ASP A 77 -8.23 -4.05 21.58
C ASP A 77 -8.48 -4.42 20.11
N VAL A 78 -9.77 -4.49 19.71
CA VAL A 78 -10.14 -4.76 18.32
C VAL A 78 -9.65 -3.65 17.41
N ILE A 79 -9.84 -2.40 17.81
CA ILE A 79 -9.44 -1.23 17.05
C ILE A 79 -7.90 -1.21 16.88
N ASP A 80 -7.17 -1.48 17.94
CA ASP A 80 -5.70 -1.47 17.89
C ASP A 80 -5.15 -2.58 17.00
N ARG A 81 -5.73 -3.78 17.05
CA ARG A 81 -5.31 -4.88 16.18
C ARG A 81 -5.56 -4.54 14.73
N THR A 82 -6.70 -3.91 14.43
CA THR A 82 -7.03 -3.50 13.08
C THR A 82 -6.07 -2.44 12.58
N TYR A 83 -5.76 -1.46 13.42
CA TYR A 83 -4.80 -0.41 13.08
C TYR A 83 -3.45 -1.02 12.70
N ASN A 84 -2.95 -1.95 13.53
CA ASN A 84 -1.67 -2.60 13.28
C ASN A 84 -1.69 -3.43 12.01
N ALA A 85 -2.80 -4.11 11.73
CA ALA A 85 -2.94 -4.91 10.51
C ALA A 85 -2.91 -4.03 9.25
N ILE A 86 -3.64 -2.91 9.27
CA ILE A 86 -3.68 -2.00 8.12
C ILE A 86 -2.31 -1.34 7.92
N ARG A 87 -1.64 -1.00 9.01
CA ARG A 87 -0.29 -0.45 8.94
C ARG A 87 0.67 -1.43 8.30
N ASN A 88 0.53 -2.72 8.60
CA ASN A 88 1.33 -3.76 7.96
C ASN A 88 1.07 -3.83 6.46
N TYR A 89 -0.19 -3.67 6.03
CA TYR A 89 -0.51 -3.62 4.60
C TYR A 89 0.12 -2.41 3.92
N ARG A 90 0.14 -1.26 4.59
CA ARG A 90 0.82 -0.08 4.06
C ARG A 90 2.30 -0.37 3.83
N ASP A 91 2.94 -1.01 4.81
CA ASP A 91 4.35 -1.36 4.70
C ASP A 91 4.59 -2.39 3.59
N LEU A 92 3.67 -3.35 3.42
CA LEU A 92 3.73 -4.32 2.34
C LEU A 92 3.61 -3.66 0.96
N VAL A 93 2.71 -2.69 0.82
CA VAL A 93 2.54 -1.96 -0.44
C VAL A 93 3.79 -1.14 -0.75
N SER A 94 4.39 -0.51 0.25
CA SER A 94 5.65 0.22 0.07
C SER A 94 6.77 -0.71 -0.35
N TYR A 95 6.89 -1.86 0.27
CA TYR A 95 7.88 -2.87 -0.08
C TYR A 95 7.66 -3.39 -1.50
N TYR A 96 6.42 -3.70 -1.84
CA TYR A 96 6.04 -4.20 -3.16
C TYR A 96 6.42 -3.17 -4.23
N THR A 97 6.15 -1.90 -3.97
CA THR A 97 6.50 -0.80 -4.86
C THR A 97 8.01 -0.74 -5.08
N ARG A 98 8.79 -0.75 -4.00
CA ARG A 98 10.24 -0.69 -4.10
C ARG A 98 10.83 -1.88 -4.86
N LYS A 99 10.29 -3.08 -4.61
CA LYS A 99 10.74 -4.27 -5.31
C LYS A 99 10.50 -4.19 -6.80
N ASN A 100 9.32 -3.71 -7.19
CA ASN A 100 9.00 -3.60 -8.61
C ASN A 100 9.82 -2.51 -9.29
N ILE A 101 10.04 -1.38 -8.64
CA ILE A 101 10.87 -0.31 -9.19
C ILE A 101 12.33 -0.75 -9.30
N SER A 102 12.81 -1.57 -8.37
CA SER A 102 14.18 -2.07 -8.43
C SER A 102 14.41 -2.96 -9.66
N VAL A 103 13.38 -3.68 -10.12
CA VAL A 103 13.47 -4.46 -11.37
C VAL A 103 13.73 -3.53 -12.55
N SER A 104 12.99 -2.42 -12.63
CA SER A 104 13.21 -1.42 -13.68
C SER A 104 14.63 -0.85 -13.64
N TYR A 105 15.09 -0.51 -12.43
CA TYR A 105 16.44 0.02 -12.24
C TYR A 105 17.50 -0.98 -12.73
N LEU A 106 17.36 -2.26 -12.37
CA LEU A 106 18.32 -3.29 -12.77
C LEU A 106 18.33 -3.49 -14.29
N ARG A 107 17.15 -3.43 -14.92
CA ARG A 107 17.05 -3.53 -16.37
C ARG A 107 17.69 -2.32 -17.05
N ALA A 108 17.47 -1.13 -16.51
CA ALA A 108 18.07 0.10 -17.01
C ALA A 108 19.58 0.08 -16.84
N LYS A 109 20.08 -0.51 -15.76
CA LYS A 109 21.51 -0.64 -15.52
C LYS A 109 22.19 -1.47 -16.61
N LYS A 110 21.55 -2.54 -17.05
CA LYS A 110 22.05 -3.36 -18.16
C LYS A 110 22.08 -2.59 -19.48
N LYS A 111 21.13 -1.69 -19.69
CA LYS A 111 21.03 -0.85 -20.89
C LYS A 111 21.83 0.43 -20.77
N LYS A 112 22.44 0.69 -19.62
CA LYS A 112 23.18 1.93 -19.31
C LYS A 112 22.27 3.17 -19.40
N ASP A 113 21.05 3.05 -18.89
CA ASP A 113 20.01 4.08 -18.99
C ASP A 113 19.38 4.38 -17.63
N THR A 114 20.20 4.36 -16.56
CA THR A 114 19.71 4.57 -15.19
C THR A 114 19.22 5.98 -14.95
N ASP A 115 19.76 6.97 -15.68
CA ASP A 115 19.36 8.36 -15.51
C ASP A 115 17.86 8.57 -15.79
N ARG A 116 17.34 7.86 -16.80
CA ARG A 116 15.93 7.95 -17.15
C ARG A 116 15.05 7.37 -16.06
N VAL A 117 15.46 6.24 -15.46
CA VAL A 117 14.73 5.62 -14.37
C VAL A 117 14.75 6.52 -13.13
N MET A 118 15.88 7.11 -12.83
CA MET A 118 16.00 8.05 -11.72
C MET A 118 15.14 9.29 -11.95
N ALA A 119 15.07 9.78 -13.19
CA ALA A 119 14.22 10.92 -13.51
C ALA A 119 12.73 10.58 -13.31
N LEU A 120 12.35 9.34 -13.60
CA LEU A 120 10.95 8.90 -13.50
C LEU A 120 10.54 8.68 -12.04
N TYR A 121 11.37 8.02 -11.23
CA TYR A 121 11.00 7.60 -9.87
C TYR A 121 11.60 8.46 -8.77
N GLY A 122 12.51 9.36 -9.10
CA GLY A 122 13.19 10.18 -8.14
C GLY A 122 14.62 9.74 -7.92
N SER A 123 15.32 10.43 -7.02
CA SER A 123 16.72 10.18 -6.76
C SER A 123 16.92 8.91 -5.92
N ALA A 124 18.19 8.51 -5.80
CA ALA A 124 18.57 7.39 -4.94
C ALA A 124 18.21 7.63 -3.48
N ASP A 125 18.02 8.88 -3.09
CA ASP A 125 17.62 9.24 -1.73
C ASP A 125 16.22 8.74 -1.39
N GLU A 126 15.39 8.51 -2.38
CA GLU A 126 14.05 7.96 -2.17
C GLU A 126 14.07 6.44 -1.95
N ARG A 127 15.19 5.82 -2.19
CA ARG A 127 15.47 4.42 -1.83
C ARG A 127 14.50 3.39 -2.38
N TYR A 128 14.18 3.52 -3.64
CA TYR A 128 13.41 2.51 -4.33
C TYR A 128 14.26 1.28 -4.70
N TRP A 129 15.57 1.40 -4.65
CA TRP A 129 16.51 0.34 -5.02
C TRP A 129 17.69 0.24 -4.06
#